data_34a6f4c87e3b67d2d512585303894385
#
_entry.id   34a6f4c87e3b67d2d512585303894385
#
_cell.length_a   1.000
_cell.length_b   1.000
_cell.length_c   1.000
_cell.angle_alpha   90.00
_cell.angle_beta   90.00
_cell.angle_gamma   90.00
#
_symmetry.space_group_name_H-M   'P 1'
#
loop_
_entity.id
_entity.type
_entity.pdbx_description
1 polymer ?
#
loop_
_entity_poly.entity_id
_entity_poly.type
_entity_poly.pdbx_seq_one_letter_code
_entity_poly.pdbx_strand_id
1 'polypeptide(L)'
;MRLTRTRFCVLCAILTALTTWLVVSVPSASAQGKPLSFINDVAPILKENCYACHDAKKRSGKYDMTTFEKMMAGGAAGEGITAGKHAQSELYSLIVSEKERRMPPRKDNLSPVPKAQAEIVKAWIDQGAKLDAGIDPKADLVKELRVRWKSPAPPAKYPYPTIINALVFTPDGKSLVIGGHHELTVWESATGKLQKRIYTRAERAYAMAFLTDGKLAVAGGRPGQEGDVRIFDIAAPGKAEGDVQILDGVNDPKVMLKQLLDSDDAVLCLAVSVDGKRIVSGGCDRTVRVWEYPSGKLEQSIENHADWVLGAVLAPDNKHLLTCSRDKTAKVWDLALKESVLTFPDHQNPVFGIGVKADSKAGFSAGTDKQLRMWNATGEGKQIKVLGNHGDDILKVVQHPTLPIMVTTSADKTVKVWNPESGAALKTLTGLNDHVFAAAISPDGKQVAAGGYDGEVRVWNIADGMVAKGFNASPGYVPPMPVVEPKKK
;
A
#
# COMPACT_ATOMS: atom_id res chain seq x y z
N MET A 1 -67.61 -44.93 28.36
CA MET A 1 -68.36 -46.17 28.05
C MET A 1 -67.42 -47.05 27.25
N ARG A 2 -66.77 -47.96 27.96
CA ARG A 2 -66.82 -49.42 27.90
C ARG A 2 -66.56 -50.00 26.51
N LEU A 3 -65.35 -50.68 26.41
CA LEU A 3 -65.16 -52.14 26.22
C LEU A 3 -65.30 -52.56 24.73
N THR A 4 -64.49 -53.41 24.13
CA THR A 4 -63.83 -54.66 24.57
C THR A 4 -62.80 -55.12 23.53
N ARG A 5 -61.76 -55.78 24.00
CA ARG A 5 -60.90 -56.84 23.53
C ARG A 5 -61.49 -57.84 22.58
N THR A 6 -60.67 -58.36 21.59
CA THR A 6 -60.53 -59.81 21.49
C THR A 6 -59.23 -60.18 20.78
N ARG A 7 -58.49 -61.11 21.36
CA ARG A 7 -57.35 -61.86 20.92
C ARG A 7 -57.75 -62.92 19.89
N PHE A 8 -56.86 -63.27 18.97
CA PHE A 8 -56.65 -64.68 18.59
C PHE A 8 -55.22 -64.95 18.16
N CYS A 9 -54.69 -66.08 18.71
CA CYS A 9 -53.38 -66.68 18.48
C CYS A 9 -53.43 -67.64 17.30
N VAL A 10 -52.22 -67.97 16.78
CA VAL A 10 -51.73 -69.35 16.57
C VAL A 10 -51.10 -69.62 15.20
N LEU A 11 -49.90 -70.04 15.29
CA LEU A 11 -48.99 -71.10 14.78
C LEU A 11 -48.05 -70.80 13.59
N CYS A 12 -46.80 -70.94 13.97
CA CYS A 12 -45.65 -71.57 13.38
C CYS A 12 -45.65 -72.04 11.91
N ALA A 13 -44.67 -71.58 11.19
CA ALA A 13 -43.87 -72.49 10.34
C ALA A 13 -42.45 -71.94 10.18
N ILE A 14 -41.47 -72.71 10.58
CA ILE A 14 -40.05 -72.50 10.45
C ILE A 14 -39.66 -72.76 8.99
N LEU A 15 -39.10 -71.77 8.30
CA LEU A 15 -38.28 -71.97 7.08
C LEU A 15 -36.99 -71.22 7.27
N THR A 16 -35.90 -71.98 7.52
CA THR A 16 -34.50 -71.54 7.47
C THR A 16 -34.11 -71.22 6.05
N ALA A 17 -34.01 -69.95 5.72
CA ALA A 17 -33.31 -69.50 4.52
C ALA A 17 -31.99 -68.83 4.95
N LEU A 18 -30.86 -69.48 4.66
CA LEU A 18 -29.53 -68.87 4.71
C LEU A 18 -29.49 -67.71 3.72
N THR A 19 -29.62 -66.49 4.17
CA THR A 19 -29.25 -65.29 3.42
C THR A 19 -27.80 -64.94 3.72
N THR A 20 -26.91 -65.29 2.82
CA THR A 20 -25.54 -64.76 2.73
C THR A 20 -25.63 -63.24 2.59
N TRP A 21 -25.26 -62.54 3.69
CA TRP A 21 -25.03 -61.09 3.63
C TRP A 21 -23.79 -60.86 2.81
N LEU A 22 -23.96 -60.41 1.54
CA LEU A 22 -22.94 -59.74 0.80
C LEU A 22 -22.75 -58.37 1.49
N VAL A 23 -21.70 -58.26 2.30
CA VAL A 23 -21.20 -56.96 2.77
C VAL A 23 -20.64 -56.25 1.54
N VAL A 24 -21.49 -55.52 0.85
CA VAL A 24 -21.03 -54.51 -0.09
C VAL A 24 -20.41 -53.40 0.80
N SER A 25 -19.09 -53.45 0.93
CA SER A 25 -18.34 -52.35 1.47
C SER A 25 -18.52 -51.17 0.51
N VAL A 26 -19.53 -50.32 0.83
CA VAL A 26 -19.63 -48.97 0.26
C VAL A 26 -18.34 -48.28 0.66
N PRO A 27 -17.46 -47.87 -0.24
CA PRO A 27 -16.34 -47.05 0.15
C PRO A 27 -16.94 -45.81 0.81
N SER A 28 -16.58 -45.59 2.09
CA SER A 28 -16.88 -44.37 2.77
C SER A 28 -16.38 -43.25 1.85
N ALA A 29 -17.32 -42.53 1.25
CA ALA A 29 -17.02 -41.26 0.64
C ALA A 29 -16.48 -40.39 1.80
N SER A 30 -15.15 -40.36 1.92
CA SER A 30 -14.48 -39.37 2.75
C SER A 30 -15.08 -38.04 2.34
N ALA A 31 -15.55 -37.27 3.34
CA ALA A 31 -15.97 -35.90 3.12
C ALA A 31 -14.76 -35.15 2.52
N GLN A 32 -14.60 -35.24 1.21
CA GLN A 32 -13.61 -34.47 0.45
C GLN A 32 -14.12 -33.03 0.54
N GLY A 33 -13.48 -32.26 1.42
CA GLY A 33 -13.65 -30.82 1.45
C GLY A 33 -13.46 -30.26 0.03
N LYS A 34 -14.03 -29.10 -0.22
CA LYS A 34 -13.85 -28.38 -1.50
C LYS A 34 -12.38 -28.44 -1.94
N PRO A 35 -12.08 -28.78 -3.21
CA PRO A 35 -10.71 -28.77 -3.71
C PRO A 35 -10.03 -27.45 -3.41
N LEU A 36 -8.86 -27.50 -2.78
CA LEU A 36 -8.08 -26.31 -2.47
C LEU A 36 -7.34 -25.84 -3.72
N SER A 37 -7.38 -24.54 -3.94
CA SER A 37 -6.59 -23.85 -4.95
C SER A 37 -5.20 -23.58 -4.39
N PHE A 38 -4.15 -24.01 -5.08
CA PHE A 38 -2.79 -23.66 -4.66
C PHE A 38 -2.59 -22.15 -4.63
N ILE A 39 -2.96 -21.47 -5.72
CA ILE A 39 -2.68 -20.04 -5.86
C ILE A 39 -3.54 -19.15 -4.97
N ASN A 40 -4.77 -19.58 -4.65
CA ASN A 40 -5.67 -18.76 -3.84
C ASN A 40 -5.62 -19.08 -2.34
N ASP A 41 -5.37 -20.36 -1.98
CA ASP A 41 -5.47 -20.82 -0.59
C ASP A 41 -4.09 -21.07 0.03
N VAL A 42 -3.11 -21.57 -0.72
CA VAL A 42 -1.80 -22.02 -0.20
C VAL A 42 -0.68 -21.03 -0.47
N ALA A 43 -0.55 -20.54 -1.69
CA ALA A 43 0.55 -19.66 -2.07
C ALA A 43 0.58 -18.33 -1.28
N PRO A 44 -0.55 -17.72 -0.85
CA PRO A 44 -0.54 -16.59 0.07
C PRO A 44 0.13 -16.90 1.41
N ILE A 45 -0.15 -18.09 1.98
CA ILE A 45 0.45 -18.56 3.23
C ILE A 45 1.96 -18.69 3.09
N LEU A 46 2.41 -19.29 1.98
CA LEU A 46 3.83 -19.48 1.69
C LEU A 46 4.53 -18.14 1.43
N LYS A 47 3.87 -17.21 0.72
CA LYS A 47 4.40 -15.86 0.49
C LYS A 47 4.63 -15.15 1.82
N GLU A 48 3.66 -15.15 2.70
CA GLU A 48 3.72 -14.46 3.99
C GLU A 48 4.80 -15.03 4.92
N ASN A 49 4.94 -16.35 4.96
CA ASN A 49 5.74 -17.03 5.99
C ASN A 49 7.09 -17.57 5.50
N CYS A 50 7.29 -17.76 4.19
CA CYS A 50 8.41 -18.53 3.66
C CYS A 50 9.28 -17.77 2.66
N TYR A 51 8.69 -16.97 1.75
CA TYR A 51 9.41 -16.39 0.60
C TYR A 51 10.52 -15.43 1.00
N ALA A 52 10.41 -14.72 2.13
CA ALA A 52 11.47 -13.84 2.61
C ALA A 52 12.84 -14.51 2.80
N CYS A 53 12.87 -15.85 2.98
CA CYS A 53 14.08 -16.65 3.12
C CYS A 53 14.29 -17.63 1.95
N HIS A 54 13.22 -17.99 1.23
CA HIS A 54 13.22 -18.99 0.16
C HIS A 54 12.94 -18.36 -1.21
N ASP A 55 13.33 -17.10 -1.40
CA ASP A 55 13.30 -16.39 -2.68
C ASP A 55 14.46 -16.82 -3.61
N ALA A 56 14.45 -16.33 -4.85
CA ALA A 56 15.50 -16.64 -5.83
C ALA A 56 16.90 -16.15 -5.46
N LYS A 57 17.01 -15.17 -4.55
CA LYS A 57 18.30 -14.57 -4.12
C LYS A 57 18.88 -15.28 -2.89
N LYS A 58 18.09 -15.41 -1.82
CA LYS A 58 18.54 -16.02 -0.55
C LYS A 58 18.63 -17.52 -0.63
N ARG A 59 17.60 -18.17 -1.14
CA ARG A 59 17.54 -19.64 -1.27
C ARG A 59 18.03 -20.39 -0.05
N SER A 60 17.56 -20.02 1.16
CA SER A 60 17.96 -20.70 2.39
C SER A 60 17.76 -22.20 2.29
N GLY A 61 18.77 -23.00 2.64
CA GLY A 61 18.75 -24.45 2.40
C GLY A 61 18.75 -24.85 0.92
N LYS A 62 19.17 -23.98 0.00
CA LYS A 62 19.05 -24.13 -1.47
C LYS A 62 17.61 -24.34 -1.97
N TYR A 63 16.63 -24.00 -1.13
CA TYR A 63 15.21 -24.13 -1.46
C TYR A 63 14.69 -22.81 -2.02
N ASP A 64 14.27 -22.84 -3.29
CA ASP A 64 13.69 -21.72 -4.03
C ASP A 64 12.19 -22.00 -4.22
N MET A 65 11.34 -21.14 -3.64
CA MET A 65 9.88 -21.28 -3.69
C MET A 65 9.23 -20.29 -4.65
N THR A 66 9.99 -19.62 -5.50
CA THR A 66 9.48 -18.56 -6.39
C THR A 66 8.66 -19.08 -7.56
N THR A 67 8.79 -20.37 -7.91
CA THR A 67 7.94 -21.05 -8.90
C THR A 67 7.44 -22.35 -8.33
N PHE A 68 6.31 -22.84 -8.83
CA PHE A 68 5.76 -24.13 -8.38
C PHE A 68 6.72 -25.30 -8.69
N GLU A 69 7.31 -25.30 -9.88
CA GLU A 69 8.29 -26.33 -10.30
C GLU A 69 9.46 -26.40 -9.31
N LYS A 70 10.08 -25.26 -8.97
CA LYS A 70 11.22 -25.21 -8.03
C LYS A 70 10.82 -25.59 -6.61
N MET A 71 9.64 -25.17 -6.18
CA MET A 71 9.12 -25.52 -4.87
C MET A 71 8.94 -27.05 -4.75
N MET A 72 8.38 -27.68 -5.76
CA MET A 72 8.20 -29.14 -5.77
C MET A 72 9.52 -29.89 -5.92
N ALA A 73 10.50 -29.31 -6.63
CA ALA A 73 11.84 -29.94 -6.77
C ALA A 73 12.62 -30.01 -5.45
N GLY A 74 12.27 -29.17 -4.46
CA GLY A 74 12.87 -29.19 -3.13
C GLY A 74 14.16 -28.41 -3.01
N GLY A 75 14.93 -28.70 -1.95
CA GLY A 75 16.16 -28.00 -1.58
C GLY A 75 17.33 -28.95 -1.31
N ALA A 76 18.29 -28.53 -0.49
CA ALA A 76 19.46 -29.32 -0.15
C ALA A 76 19.14 -30.64 0.57
N ALA A 77 18.00 -30.73 1.24
CA ALA A 77 17.53 -31.94 1.94
C ALA A 77 16.69 -32.87 1.06
N GLY A 78 16.45 -32.53 -0.22
CA GLY A 78 15.61 -33.29 -1.15
C GLY A 78 14.24 -32.66 -1.33
N GLU A 79 13.25 -33.45 -1.76
CA GLU A 79 11.88 -33.00 -1.97
C GLU A 79 11.23 -32.61 -0.65
N GLY A 80 10.81 -31.34 -0.56
CA GLY A 80 10.14 -30.82 0.65
C GLY A 80 8.67 -31.21 0.76
N ILE A 81 8.04 -31.66 -0.34
CA ILE A 81 6.61 -31.98 -0.42
C ILE A 81 6.43 -33.33 -1.07
N THR A 82 5.79 -34.24 -0.35
CA THR A 82 5.36 -35.55 -0.89
C THR A 82 3.85 -35.51 -1.15
N ALA A 83 3.46 -35.43 -2.40
CA ALA A 83 2.06 -35.31 -2.81
C ALA A 83 1.19 -36.44 -2.22
N GLY A 84 0.06 -36.08 -1.63
CA GLY A 84 -0.87 -37.00 -0.96
C GLY A 84 -0.45 -37.46 0.44
N LYS A 85 0.69 -37.01 0.96
CA LYS A 85 1.28 -37.53 2.21
C LYS A 85 1.89 -36.45 3.07
N HIS A 86 1.05 -35.64 3.75
CA HIS A 86 1.55 -34.57 4.62
C HIS A 86 2.54 -35.05 5.68
N ALA A 87 2.32 -36.24 6.27
CA ALA A 87 3.19 -36.81 7.31
C ALA A 87 4.62 -37.14 6.80
N GLN A 88 4.80 -37.27 5.48
CA GLN A 88 6.09 -37.50 4.83
C GLN A 88 6.65 -36.22 4.20
N SER A 89 5.92 -35.10 4.25
CA SER A 89 6.31 -33.83 3.68
C SER A 89 7.10 -33.01 4.70
N GLU A 90 8.39 -32.76 4.43
CA GLU A 90 9.27 -31.98 5.32
C GLU A 90 8.73 -30.58 5.53
N LEU A 91 8.20 -29.93 4.50
CA LEU A 91 7.56 -28.62 4.58
C LEU A 91 6.53 -28.58 5.71
N TYR A 92 5.59 -29.53 5.73
CA TYR A 92 4.54 -29.55 6.76
C TYR A 92 5.13 -29.85 8.15
N SER A 93 6.05 -30.82 8.23
CA SER A 93 6.67 -31.17 9.51
C SER A 93 7.42 -30.01 10.15
N LEU A 94 8.08 -29.16 9.33
CA LEU A 94 8.77 -27.97 9.80
C LEU A 94 7.81 -26.84 10.20
N ILE A 95 6.70 -26.66 9.48
CA ILE A 95 5.68 -25.65 9.79
C ILE A 95 5.05 -25.92 11.18
N VAL A 96 4.74 -27.17 11.50
CA VAL A 96 4.07 -27.53 12.75
C VAL A 96 5.02 -27.91 13.90
N SER A 97 6.33 -27.91 13.65
CA SER A 97 7.34 -28.29 14.64
C SER A 97 7.41 -27.29 15.79
N GLU A 98 7.40 -27.79 17.01
CA GLU A 98 7.68 -26.99 18.23
C GLU A 98 9.18 -26.96 18.60
N LYS A 99 10.03 -27.68 17.86
CA LYS A 99 11.47 -27.78 18.09
C LYS A 99 12.21 -26.62 17.44
N GLU A 100 13.52 -26.51 17.69
CA GLU A 100 14.37 -25.47 17.10
C GLU A 100 14.39 -25.46 15.57
N ARG A 101 14.22 -26.65 14.92
CA ARG A 101 14.16 -26.78 13.46
C ARG A 101 12.87 -26.27 12.82
N ARG A 102 11.94 -25.70 13.59
CA ARG A 102 10.72 -25.16 12.98
C ARG A 102 10.99 -24.08 11.91
N MET A 103 10.05 -23.94 10.99
CA MET A 103 10.00 -22.83 10.02
C MET A 103 8.69 -22.04 10.20
N PRO A 104 8.76 -20.69 10.25
CA PRO A 104 9.96 -19.84 10.29
C PRO A 104 10.83 -20.06 11.55
N PRO A 105 12.16 -19.79 11.47
CA PRO A 105 13.10 -20.10 12.57
C PRO A 105 12.84 -19.25 13.81
N ARG A 106 13.01 -19.84 15.01
CA ARG A 106 12.88 -19.12 16.29
C ARG A 106 13.97 -18.05 16.49
N LYS A 107 15.18 -18.32 16.03
CA LYS A 107 16.34 -17.44 16.19
C LYS A 107 16.15 -16.03 15.60
N ASP A 108 15.22 -15.88 14.65
CA ASP A 108 14.97 -14.62 13.97
C ASP A 108 13.75 -13.89 14.58
N ASN A 109 13.27 -14.29 15.75
CA ASN A 109 12.06 -13.79 16.43
C ASN A 109 10.77 -13.84 15.58
N LEU A 110 10.74 -14.73 14.59
CA LEU A 110 9.58 -14.88 13.72
C LEU A 110 8.48 -15.70 14.39
N SER A 111 7.24 -15.29 14.18
CA SER A 111 6.07 -16.02 14.66
C SER A 111 5.93 -17.38 13.95
N PRO A 112 5.40 -18.42 14.64
CA PRO A 112 5.04 -19.67 13.96
C PRO A 112 3.91 -19.43 12.97
N VAL A 113 3.83 -20.28 11.93
CA VAL A 113 2.67 -20.29 11.04
C VAL A 113 1.40 -20.57 11.87
N PRO A 114 0.34 -19.76 11.74
CA PRO A 114 -0.91 -20.00 12.46
C PRO A 114 -1.47 -21.40 12.19
N LYS A 115 -1.99 -22.06 13.22
CA LYS A 115 -2.51 -23.43 13.09
C LYS A 115 -3.54 -23.58 11.96
N ALA A 116 -4.44 -22.62 11.80
CA ALA A 116 -5.43 -22.63 10.72
C ALA A 116 -4.78 -22.63 9.34
N GLN A 117 -3.71 -21.86 9.14
CA GLN A 117 -2.94 -21.80 7.89
C GLN A 117 -2.17 -23.13 7.67
N ALA A 118 -1.59 -23.71 8.70
CA ALA A 118 -0.91 -25.00 8.62
C ALA A 118 -1.87 -26.13 8.19
N GLU A 119 -3.11 -26.15 8.69
CA GLU A 119 -4.12 -27.13 8.30
C GLU A 119 -4.55 -26.96 6.82
N ILE A 120 -4.56 -25.75 6.26
CA ILE A 120 -4.79 -25.52 4.83
C ILE A 120 -3.67 -26.15 4.00
N VAL A 121 -2.41 -25.92 4.37
CA VAL A 121 -1.24 -26.50 3.69
C VAL A 121 -1.29 -28.02 3.76
N LYS A 122 -1.62 -28.58 4.92
CA LYS A 122 -1.81 -30.03 5.12
C LYS A 122 -2.86 -30.59 4.18
N ALA A 123 -4.05 -30.00 4.18
CA ALA A 123 -5.17 -30.47 3.38
C ALA A 123 -4.85 -30.42 1.87
N TRP A 124 -4.14 -29.38 1.41
CA TRP A 124 -3.69 -29.28 0.03
C TRP A 124 -2.68 -30.39 -0.32
N ILE A 125 -1.72 -30.67 0.55
CA ILE A 125 -0.78 -31.78 0.36
C ILE A 125 -1.53 -33.09 0.25
N ASP A 126 -2.48 -33.37 1.14
CA ASP A 126 -3.29 -34.59 1.16
C ASP A 126 -4.19 -34.73 -0.08
N GLN A 127 -4.62 -33.62 -0.68
CA GLN A 127 -5.33 -33.56 -1.96
C GLN A 127 -4.41 -33.74 -3.17
N GLY A 128 -3.12 -34.04 -2.97
CA GLY A 128 -2.16 -34.36 -4.02
C GLY A 128 -1.24 -33.19 -4.40
N ALA A 129 -1.18 -32.11 -3.63
CA ALA A 129 -0.27 -30.96 -3.82
C ALA A 129 -0.29 -30.41 -5.26
N LYS A 130 -1.48 -30.21 -5.83
CA LYS A 130 -1.66 -29.85 -7.24
C LYS A 130 -1.60 -28.33 -7.44
N LEU A 131 -1.04 -27.93 -8.59
CA LEU A 131 -1.15 -26.58 -9.12
C LEU A 131 -2.51 -26.40 -9.79
N ASP A 132 -3.05 -25.19 -9.74
CA ASP A 132 -4.32 -24.86 -10.41
C ASP A 132 -4.19 -24.98 -11.94
N ALA A 133 -5.26 -25.42 -12.59
CA ALA A 133 -5.30 -25.53 -14.04
C ALA A 133 -5.10 -24.17 -14.71
N GLY A 134 -4.30 -24.14 -15.78
CA GLY A 134 -4.01 -22.94 -16.57
C GLY A 134 -2.91 -22.05 -16.01
N ILE A 135 -2.21 -22.47 -14.93
CA ILE A 135 -1.01 -21.79 -14.45
C ILE A 135 0.23 -22.54 -14.94
N ASP A 136 1.19 -21.82 -15.51
CA ASP A 136 2.49 -22.38 -15.86
C ASP A 136 3.27 -22.70 -14.56
N PRO A 137 3.75 -23.96 -14.36
CA PRO A 137 4.56 -24.33 -13.20
C PRO A 137 5.86 -23.52 -13.04
N LYS A 138 6.33 -22.90 -14.13
CA LYS A 138 7.52 -22.02 -14.15
C LYS A 138 7.21 -20.56 -13.96
N ALA A 139 5.92 -20.18 -13.89
CA ALA A 139 5.53 -18.82 -13.65
C ALA A 139 6.01 -18.35 -12.26
N ASP A 140 6.35 -17.07 -12.16
CA ASP A 140 6.66 -16.42 -10.90
C ASP A 140 5.40 -16.34 -10.03
N LEU A 141 5.39 -17.09 -8.93
CA LEU A 141 4.22 -17.22 -8.06
C LEU A 141 3.81 -15.89 -7.41
N VAL A 142 4.76 -14.98 -7.17
CA VAL A 142 4.42 -13.66 -6.62
C VAL A 142 3.65 -12.83 -7.64
N LYS A 143 4.04 -12.89 -8.91
CA LYS A 143 3.30 -12.23 -10.00
C LYS A 143 1.92 -12.86 -10.21
N GLU A 144 1.84 -14.17 -10.21
CA GLU A 144 0.56 -14.89 -10.33
C GLU A 144 -0.40 -14.54 -9.16
N LEU A 145 0.12 -14.49 -7.94
CA LEU A 145 -0.64 -14.05 -6.77
C LEU A 145 -1.18 -12.64 -6.95
N ARG A 146 -0.36 -11.71 -7.46
CA ARG A 146 -0.79 -10.33 -7.67
C ARG A 146 -1.90 -10.21 -8.70
N VAL A 147 -1.79 -10.92 -9.81
CA VAL A 147 -2.82 -10.89 -10.87
C VAL A 147 -4.17 -11.41 -10.36
N ARG A 148 -4.15 -12.39 -9.46
CA ARG A 148 -5.34 -13.08 -8.96
C ARG A 148 -5.86 -12.55 -7.63
N TRP A 149 -5.03 -11.81 -6.91
CA TRP A 149 -5.43 -11.24 -5.64
C TRP A 149 -6.56 -10.23 -5.83
N LYS A 150 -7.67 -10.49 -5.14
CA LYS A 150 -8.79 -9.57 -5.11
C LYS A 150 -8.62 -8.62 -3.93
N SER A 151 -8.51 -7.33 -4.23
CA SER A 151 -8.52 -6.29 -3.20
C SER A 151 -9.78 -6.41 -2.35
N PRO A 152 -9.67 -6.36 -1.01
CA PRO A 152 -10.86 -6.30 -0.17
C PRO A 152 -11.69 -5.06 -0.51
N ALA A 153 -13.00 -5.20 -0.50
CA ALA A 153 -13.86 -4.03 -0.61
C ALA A 153 -13.71 -3.16 0.65
N PRO A 154 -13.55 -1.84 0.50
CA PRO A 154 -13.52 -0.94 1.65
C PRO A 154 -14.82 -1.05 2.45
N PRO A 155 -14.78 -0.94 3.79
CA PRO A 155 -15.99 -1.04 4.61
C PRO A 155 -16.92 0.14 4.32
N ALA A 156 -18.23 -0.11 4.34
CA ALA A 156 -19.23 0.96 4.18
C ALA A 156 -19.07 2.06 5.24
N LYS A 157 -18.70 1.66 6.47
CA LYS A 157 -18.36 2.54 7.59
C LYS A 157 -17.08 2.07 8.24
N TYR A 158 -16.19 3.00 8.48
CA TYR A 158 -14.93 2.71 9.16
C TYR A 158 -15.14 2.62 10.68
N PRO A 159 -14.68 1.54 11.34
CA PRO A 159 -14.75 1.43 12.80
C PRO A 159 -13.68 2.31 13.49
N TYR A 160 -12.61 2.65 12.79
CA TYR A 160 -11.51 3.49 13.25
C TYR A 160 -11.14 4.50 12.17
N PRO A 161 -10.52 5.65 12.53
CA PRO A 161 -10.05 6.59 11.54
C PRO A 161 -8.94 5.99 10.66
N THR A 162 -8.94 6.35 9.38
CA THR A 162 -7.90 5.95 8.43
C THR A 162 -6.75 6.95 8.44
N ILE A 163 -5.52 6.44 8.43
CA ILE A 163 -4.32 7.29 8.30
C ILE A 163 -4.30 7.91 6.91
N ILE A 164 -4.12 9.22 6.84
CA ILE A 164 -4.02 9.98 5.59
C ILE A 164 -2.54 10.14 5.22
N ASN A 165 -2.07 9.34 4.28
CA ASN A 165 -0.70 9.41 3.77
C ASN A 165 -0.56 10.29 2.52
N ALA A 166 -1.66 10.53 1.81
CA ALA A 166 -1.71 11.36 0.62
C ALA A 166 -3.05 12.07 0.50
N LEU A 167 -3.00 13.32 0.09
CA LEU A 167 -4.16 14.10 -0.33
C LEU A 167 -3.77 15.12 -1.40
N VAL A 168 -4.71 15.50 -2.26
CA VAL A 168 -4.49 16.49 -3.31
C VAL A 168 -5.79 17.22 -3.64
N PHE A 169 -5.72 18.52 -3.93
CA PHE A 169 -6.87 19.25 -4.49
C PHE A 169 -7.14 18.81 -5.92
N THR A 170 -8.41 18.75 -6.31
CA THR A 170 -8.81 18.67 -7.73
C THR A 170 -8.34 19.92 -8.49
N PRO A 171 -8.12 19.82 -9.81
CA PRO A 171 -7.63 20.97 -10.62
C PRO A 171 -8.50 22.22 -10.55
N ASP A 172 -9.80 22.07 -10.26
CA ASP A 172 -10.73 23.17 -10.06
C ASP A 172 -10.73 23.74 -8.61
N GLY A 173 -9.96 23.12 -7.70
CA GLY A 173 -9.86 23.50 -6.30
C GLY A 173 -11.08 23.19 -5.43
N LYS A 174 -12.15 22.60 -6.00
CA LYS A 174 -13.43 22.43 -5.30
C LYS A 174 -13.44 21.21 -4.39
N SER A 175 -12.63 20.21 -4.67
CA SER A 175 -12.63 18.95 -3.93
C SER A 175 -11.21 18.53 -3.54
N LEU A 176 -11.15 17.66 -2.53
CA LEU A 176 -9.94 16.97 -2.10
C LEU A 176 -10.07 15.49 -2.42
N VAL A 177 -9.07 14.93 -3.08
CA VAL A 177 -8.90 13.48 -3.19
C VAL A 177 -7.99 13.03 -2.07
N ILE A 178 -8.43 12.04 -1.30
CA ILE A 178 -7.75 11.59 -0.09
C ILE A 178 -7.57 10.07 -0.16
N GLY A 179 -6.36 9.59 0.11
CA GLY A 179 -6.04 8.17 0.19
C GLY A 179 -6.64 7.53 1.44
N GLY A 180 -7.45 6.49 1.25
CA GLY A 180 -8.02 5.64 2.29
C GLY A 180 -7.38 4.26 2.31
N HIS A 181 -8.09 3.28 2.87
CA HIS A 181 -7.69 1.88 2.90
C HIS A 181 -8.39 1.12 1.77
N HIS A 182 -7.64 0.71 0.76
CA HIS A 182 -8.13 0.15 -0.51
C HIS A 182 -9.09 1.05 -1.29
N GLU A 183 -9.01 2.36 -1.05
CA GLU A 183 -9.82 3.33 -1.78
C GLU A 183 -9.17 4.72 -1.83
N LEU A 184 -9.67 5.54 -2.76
CA LEU A 184 -9.57 6.98 -2.71
C LEU A 184 -10.95 7.55 -2.44
N THR A 185 -11.00 8.60 -1.64
CA THR A 185 -12.24 9.31 -1.32
C THR A 185 -12.19 10.73 -1.85
N VAL A 186 -13.28 11.23 -2.40
CA VAL A 186 -13.39 12.61 -2.91
C VAL A 186 -14.35 13.38 -2.03
N TRP A 187 -13.86 14.47 -1.46
CA TRP A 187 -14.59 15.30 -0.53
C TRP A 187 -14.68 16.73 -1.01
N GLU A 188 -15.84 17.34 -0.91
CA GLU A 188 -16.00 18.78 -1.18
C GLU A 188 -15.20 19.59 -0.15
N SER A 189 -14.26 20.40 -0.61
CA SER A 189 -13.31 21.11 0.27
C SER A 189 -13.99 22.14 1.18
N ALA A 190 -15.06 22.79 0.71
CA ALA A 190 -15.77 23.80 1.45
C ALA A 190 -16.68 23.23 2.55
N THR A 191 -17.31 22.08 2.32
CA THR A 191 -18.31 21.51 3.23
C THR A 191 -17.84 20.30 4.00
N GLY A 192 -16.81 19.58 3.48
CA GLY A 192 -16.37 18.29 4.00
C GLY A 192 -17.38 17.16 3.70
N LYS A 193 -18.24 17.33 2.67
CA LYS A 193 -19.18 16.28 2.24
C LYS A 193 -18.47 15.27 1.33
N LEU A 194 -18.61 13.98 1.62
CA LEU A 194 -18.13 12.90 0.76
C LEU A 194 -18.93 12.86 -0.54
N GLN A 195 -18.24 12.89 -1.67
CA GLN A 195 -18.83 12.89 -3.01
C GLN A 195 -18.65 11.56 -3.73
N LYS A 196 -17.42 10.98 -3.62
CA LYS A 196 -17.07 9.74 -4.33
C LYS A 196 -16.20 8.83 -3.47
N ARG A 197 -16.34 7.52 -3.73
CA ARG A 197 -15.43 6.48 -3.27
C ARG A 197 -14.92 5.72 -4.50
N ILE A 198 -13.63 5.60 -4.66
CA ILE A 198 -12.97 4.97 -5.80
C ILE A 198 -12.15 3.81 -5.25
N TYR A 199 -12.60 2.59 -5.49
CA TYR A 199 -11.91 1.41 -4.99
C TYR A 199 -10.58 1.23 -5.69
N THR A 200 -9.53 0.88 -4.93
CA THR A 200 -8.18 0.71 -5.44
C THR A 200 -7.61 -0.64 -5.02
N ARG A 201 -6.64 -1.12 -5.79
CA ARG A 201 -5.91 -2.33 -5.44
C ARG A 201 -4.94 -2.08 -4.29
N ALA A 202 -4.16 -1.01 -4.36
CA ALA A 202 -3.21 -0.64 -3.31
C ALA A 202 -3.90 -0.49 -1.95
N GLU A 203 -3.29 -1.07 -0.90
CA GLU A 203 -3.81 -0.92 0.46
C GLU A 203 -3.85 0.55 0.87
N ARG A 204 -2.79 1.30 0.55
CA ARG A 204 -2.66 2.73 0.85
C ARG A 204 -2.10 3.49 -0.32
N ALA A 205 -2.60 4.69 -0.54
CA ALA A 205 -1.97 5.68 -1.40
C ALA A 205 -0.96 6.50 -0.59
N TYR A 206 0.29 6.57 -1.05
CA TYR A 206 1.36 7.35 -0.42
C TYR A 206 1.65 8.66 -1.15
N ALA A 207 1.36 8.70 -2.45
CA ALA A 207 1.50 9.92 -3.24
C ALA A 207 0.47 9.97 -4.36
N MET A 208 0.00 11.18 -4.64
CA MET A 208 -0.97 11.46 -5.71
C MET A 208 -0.60 12.77 -6.39
N ALA A 209 -0.81 12.84 -7.70
CA ALA A 209 -0.67 14.06 -8.47
C ALA A 209 -1.65 14.08 -9.65
N PHE A 210 -2.27 15.23 -9.91
CA PHE A 210 -3.02 15.43 -11.14
C PHE A 210 -2.09 15.66 -12.32
N LEU A 211 -2.45 15.06 -13.43
CA LEU A 211 -1.81 15.25 -14.73
C LEU A 211 -2.46 16.42 -15.46
N THR A 212 -1.80 16.93 -16.49
CA THR A 212 -2.27 18.12 -17.24
C THR A 212 -3.61 17.91 -17.97
N ASP A 213 -3.98 16.67 -18.22
CA ASP A 213 -5.28 16.29 -18.82
C ASP A 213 -6.37 15.99 -17.79
N GLY A 214 -6.13 16.29 -16.52
CA GLY A 214 -7.06 16.11 -15.42
C GLY A 214 -7.17 14.67 -14.88
N LYS A 215 -6.35 13.73 -15.36
CA LYS A 215 -6.26 12.39 -14.78
C LYS A 215 -5.43 12.40 -13.50
N LEU A 216 -5.64 11.41 -12.65
CA LEU A 216 -4.96 11.29 -11.36
C LEU A 216 -3.95 10.14 -11.39
N ALA A 217 -2.68 10.45 -11.22
CA ALA A 217 -1.64 9.46 -10.95
C ALA A 217 -1.59 9.18 -9.46
N VAL A 218 -1.56 7.90 -9.08
CA VAL A 218 -1.55 7.42 -7.69
C VAL A 218 -0.43 6.40 -7.54
N ALA A 219 0.41 6.61 -6.54
CA ALA A 219 1.43 5.67 -6.10
C ALA A 219 1.06 5.12 -4.73
N GLY A 220 1.17 3.81 -4.55
CA GLY A 220 0.72 3.18 -3.34
C GLY A 220 1.25 1.77 -3.14
N GLY A 221 0.60 1.03 -2.24
CA GLY A 221 0.92 -0.35 -1.94
C GLY A 221 1.03 -0.64 -0.45
N ARG A 222 1.76 -1.73 -0.15
CA ARG A 222 2.07 -2.19 1.19
C ARG A 222 3.56 -2.57 1.26
N PRO A 223 4.36 -1.94 2.14
CA PRO A 223 5.79 -2.22 2.23
C PRO A 223 6.11 -3.70 2.39
N GLY A 224 7.08 -4.19 1.60
CA GLY A 224 7.50 -5.60 1.59
C GLY A 224 6.50 -6.58 0.98
N GLN A 225 5.42 -6.13 0.37
CA GLN A 225 4.39 -7.01 -0.19
C GLN A 225 3.98 -6.64 -1.61
N GLU A 226 3.62 -5.37 -1.84
CA GLU A 226 3.16 -4.89 -3.13
C GLU A 226 3.30 -3.39 -3.26
N GLY A 227 3.38 -2.91 -4.48
CA GLY A 227 3.31 -1.50 -4.82
C GLY A 227 2.88 -1.31 -6.25
N ASP A 228 2.18 -0.23 -6.50
CA ASP A 228 1.77 0.11 -7.85
C ASP A 228 1.82 1.62 -8.12
N VAL A 229 1.86 1.96 -9.40
CA VAL A 229 1.59 3.29 -9.92
C VAL A 229 0.51 3.16 -10.96
N ARG A 230 -0.62 3.83 -10.73
CA ARG A 230 -1.80 3.76 -11.60
C ARG A 230 -2.32 5.14 -11.94
N ILE A 231 -2.96 5.23 -13.10
CA ILE A 231 -3.62 6.43 -13.59
C ILE A 231 -5.12 6.21 -13.61
N PHE A 232 -5.86 7.12 -12.95
CA PHE A 232 -7.29 7.06 -12.79
C PHE A 232 -7.99 8.23 -13.48
N ASP A 233 -9.17 7.95 -14.04
CA ASP A 233 -10.16 8.95 -14.36
C ASP A 233 -11.19 9.04 -13.24
N ILE A 234 -11.02 9.99 -12.35
CA ILE A 234 -11.96 10.22 -11.24
C ILE A 234 -13.23 10.97 -11.67
N ALA A 235 -13.26 11.50 -12.90
CA ALA A 235 -14.44 12.12 -13.50
C ALA A 235 -15.38 11.09 -14.14
N ALA A 236 -14.91 9.85 -14.33
CA ALA A 236 -15.74 8.77 -14.86
C ALA A 236 -17.05 8.62 -14.05
N PRO A 237 -18.16 8.21 -14.71
CA PRO A 237 -19.42 7.99 -14.03
C PRO A 237 -19.31 6.77 -13.10
N GLY A 238 -19.81 6.92 -11.88
CA GLY A 238 -19.90 5.86 -10.87
C GLY A 238 -21.35 5.40 -10.64
N LYS A 239 -21.49 4.29 -9.91
CA LYS A 239 -22.80 3.86 -9.41
C LYS A 239 -23.20 4.74 -8.23
N ALA A 240 -24.39 5.33 -8.27
CA ALA A 240 -24.91 6.14 -7.18
C ALA A 240 -25.34 5.25 -5.99
N GLU A 241 -24.87 5.57 -4.80
CA GLU A 241 -25.32 5.01 -3.52
C GLU A 241 -25.68 6.17 -2.59
N GLY A 242 -26.96 6.57 -2.62
CA GLY A 242 -27.42 7.82 -2.04
C GLY A 242 -26.77 9.03 -2.75
N ASP A 243 -26.17 9.92 -1.97
CA ASP A 243 -25.45 11.11 -2.48
C ASP A 243 -24.00 10.81 -2.90
N VAL A 244 -23.52 9.59 -2.72
CA VAL A 244 -22.13 9.19 -2.98
C VAL A 244 -22.03 8.37 -4.26
N GLN A 245 -21.04 8.64 -5.10
CA GLN A 245 -20.74 7.82 -6.27
C GLN A 245 -19.65 6.80 -5.93
N ILE A 246 -19.89 5.54 -6.29
CA ILE A 246 -18.93 4.43 -6.15
C ILE A 246 -18.32 4.11 -7.51
N LEU A 247 -17.01 4.14 -7.62
CA LEU A 247 -16.25 3.82 -8.83
C LEU A 247 -15.38 2.59 -8.58
N ASP A 248 -15.40 1.64 -9.52
CA ASP A 248 -14.51 0.47 -9.49
C ASP A 248 -13.17 0.82 -10.16
N GLY A 249 -12.23 1.32 -9.38
CA GLY A 249 -10.87 1.59 -9.83
C GLY A 249 -9.97 0.34 -9.87
N VAL A 250 -10.52 -0.85 -9.65
CA VAL A 250 -9.79 -2.13 -9.77
C VAL A 250 -10.04 -2.77 -11.13
N ASN A 251 -11.29 -2.85 -11.55
CA ASN A 251 -11.70 -3.65 -12.72
C ASN A 251 -12.29 -2.80 -13.86
N ASP A 252 -12.77 -1.58 -13.61
CA ASP A 252 -13.37 -0.76 -14.66
C ASP A 252 -12.27 0.00 -15.45
N PRO A 253 -12.05 -0.33 -16.74
CA PRO A 253 -11.05 0.33 -17.56
C PRO A 253 -11.39 1.79 -17.88
N LYS A 254 -12.61 2.26 -17.61
CA LYS A 254 -12.97 3.67 -17.72
C LYS A 254 -12.54 4.48 -16.50
N VAL A 255 -12.32 3.81 -15.37
CA VAL A 255 -11.87 4.41 -14.12
C VAL A 255 -10.36 4.23 -13.94
N MET A 256 -9.84 3.00 -14.02
CA MET A 256 -8.42 2.70 -14.00
C MET A 256 -7.89 2.60 -15.42
N LEU A 257 -7.31 3.70 -15.91
CA LEU A 257 -6.92 3.84 -17.30
C LEU A 257 -5.61 3.12 -17.64
N LYS A 258 -4.65 3.15 -16.72
CA LYS A 258 -3.32 2.59 -16.96
C LYS A 258 -2.63 2.20 -15.65
N GLN A 259 -1.94 1.09 -15.68
CA GLN A 259 -0.97 0.68 -14.68
C GLN A 259 0.43 0.88 -15.24
N LEU A 260 1.24 1.75 -14.61
CA LEU A 260 2.63 2.01 -15.01
C LEU A 260 3.60 1.05 -14.32
N LEU A 261 3.34 0.72 -13.07
CA LEU A 261 4.18 -0.15 -12.26
C LEU A 261 3.33 -1.17 -11.51
N ASP A 262 3.85 -2.39 -11.42
CA ASP A 262 3.47 -3.44 -10.48
C ASP A 262 4.77 -3.95 -9.82
N SER A 263 4.94 -3.68 -8.55
CA SER A 263 6.17 -3.89 -7.79
C SER A 263 5.93 -4.82 -6.59
N ASP A 264 7.01 -5.46 -6.13
CA ASP A 264 7.01 -6.27 -4.89
C ASP A 264 7.08 -5.42 -3.62
N ASP A 265 7.20 -4.11 -3.77
CA ASP A 265 7.36 -3.21 -2.63
C ASP A 265 6.66 -1.87 -2.87
N ALA A 266 6.24 -1.21 -1.79
CA ALA A 266 5.45 0.01 -1.85
C ALA A 266 6.15 1.15 -2.58
N VAL A 267 5.37 1.92 -3.34
CA VAL A 267 5.80 3.16 -4.00
C VAL A 267 5.38 4.34 -3.12
N LEU A 268 6.38 5.10 -2.64
CA LEU A 268 6.19 6.09 -1.56
C LEU A 268 6.11 7.53 -2.07
N CYS A 269 6.66 7.82 -3.23
CA CYS A 269 6.64 9.16 -3.80
C CYS A 269 6.31 9.17 -5.29
N LEU A 270 5.78 10.30 -5.74
CA LEU A 270 5.39 10.55 -7.12
C LEU A 270 5.58 12.03 -7.42
N ALA A 271 6.08 12.33 -8.61
CA ALA A 271 6.18 13.67 -9.15
C ALA A 271 5.76 13.70 -10.62
N VAL A 272 5.25 14.85 -11.05
CA VAL A 272 4.88 15.10 -12.44
C VAL A 272 5.69 16.31 -12.92
N SER A 273 6.24 16.25 -14.15
CA SER A 273 6.94 17.38 -14.75
C SER A 273 5.99 18.56 -15.04
N VAL A 274 6.52 19.77 -15.01
CA VAL A 274 5.73 20.98 -15.26
C VAL A 274 5.07 20.96 -16.65
N ASP A 275 5.74 20.38 -17.64
CA ASP A 275 5.21 20.19 -18.99
C ASP A 275 4.22 19.01 -19.12
N GLY A 276 3.99 18.27 -18.04
CA GLY A 276 3.09 17.12 -17.99
C GLY A 276 3.55 15.89 -18.76
N LYS A 277 4.79 15.87 -19.29
CA LYS A 277 5.27 14.79 -20.17
C LYS A 277 5.94 13.64 -19.42
N ARG A 278 6.28 13.82 -18.15
CA ARG A 278 6.95 12.81 -17.34
C ARG A 278 6.28 12.61 -15.99
N ILE A 279 6.26 11.37 -15.57
CA ILE A 279 5.88 10.95 -14.23
C ILE A 279 7.11 10.29 -13.61
N VAL A 280 7.41 10.61 -12.35
CA VAL A 280 8.49 9.98 -11.60
C VAL A 280 7.89 9.25 -10.40
N SER A 281 8.38 8.06 -10.11
CA SER A 281 8.02 7.28 -8.93
C SER A 281 9.26 6.78 -8.20
N GLY A 282 9.18 6.66 -6.87
CA GLY A 282 10.22 6.07 -6.03
C GLY A 282 9.60 5.37 -4.83
N GLY A 283 10.28 4.35 -4.31
CA GLY A 283 9.69 3.52 -3.26
C GLY A 283 10.66 2.74 -2.40
N CYS A 284 10.11 1.75 -1.70
CA CYS A 284 10.83 0.88 -0.77
C CYS A 284 11.85 -0.02 -1.48
N ASP A 285 11.71 -0.27 -2.76
CA ASP A 285 12.67 -1.01 -3.58
C ASP A 285 13.94 -0.21 -3.91
N ARG A 286 14.07 1.03 -3.41
CA ARG A 286 15.20 1.96 -3.57
C ARG A 286 15.38 2.45 -5.00
N THR A 287 14.41 2.18 -5.88
CA THR A 287 14.47 2.51 -7.30
C THR A 287 13.65 3.76 -7.59
N VAL A 288 14.25 4.65 -8.37
CA VAL A 288 13.55 5.80 -8.98
C VAL A 288 13.25 5.45 -10.43
N ARG A 289 11.98 5.60 -10.84
CA ARG A 289 11.56 5.32 -12.21
C ARG A 289 10.99 6.58 -12.84
N VAL A 290 11.35 6.80 -14.10
CA VAL A 290 10.87 7.92 -14.93
C VAL A 290 10.07 7.34 -16.10
N TRP A 291 8.85 7.81 -16.24
CA TRP A 291 7.87 7.34 -17.22
C TRP A 291 7.51 8.48 -18.17
N GLU A 292 7.44 8.19 -19.46
CA GLU A 292 6.86 9.11 -20.45
C GLU A 292 5.32 9.10 -20.30
N TYR A 293 4.72 10.26 -20.34
CA TYR A 293 3.26 10.40 -20.36
C TYR A 293 2.80 11.10 -21.65
N PRO A 294 1.72 10.65 -22.32
CA PRO A 294 0.74 9.66 -21.89
C PRO A 294 1.05 8.20 -22.27
N SER A 295 2.15 7.91 -22.97
CA SER A 295 2.46 6.56 -23.46
C SER A 295 2.57 5.53 -22.32
N GLY A 296 3.08 5.94 -21.16
CA GLY A 296 3.40 5.06 -20.03
C GLY A 296 4.68 4.26 -20.25
N LYS A 297 5.50 4.63 -21.22
CA LYS A 297 6.79 3.99 -21.47
C LYS A 297 7.77 4.32 -20.34
N LEU A 298 8.42 3.32 -19.80
CA LEU A 298 9.53 3.51 -18.87
C LEU A 298 10.73 4.08 -19.61
N GLU A 299 11.14 5.31 -19.29
CA GLU A 299 12.33 5.96 -19.86
C GLU A 299 13.60 5.56 -19.11
N GLN A 300 13.51 5.50 -17.77
CA GLN A 300 14.65 5.23 -16.90
C GLN A 300 14.25 4.47 -15.65
N SER A 301 15.16 3.60 -15.19
CA SER A 301 15.13 2.95 -13.87
C SER A 301 16.49 3.19 -13.23
N ILE A 302 16.51 3.85 -12.08
CA ILE A 302 17.71 4.34 -11.40
C ILE A 302 17.79 3.68 -10.02
N GLU A 303 18.84 2.90 -9.78
CA GLU A 303 19.10 2.18 -8.53
C GLU A 303 20.40 2.70 -7.88
N ASN A 304 20.32 3.82 -7.15
CA ASN A 304 21.51 4.45 -6.56
C ASN A 304 21.27 4.96 -5.14
N HIS A 305 20.06 4.97 -4.63
CA HIS A 305 19.84 5.17 -3.21
C HIS A 305 20.11 3.89 -2.44
N ALA A 306 20.77 4.02 -1.27
CA ALA A 306 21.07 2.88 -0.42
C ALA A 306 19.85 2.38 0.36
N ASP A 307 18.78 3.19 0.46
CA ASP A 307 17.55 2.90 1.19
C ASP A 307 16.32 3.50 0.48
N TRP A 308 15.14 3.39 1.07
CA TRP A 308 13.85 3.81 0.53
C TRP A 308 13.88 5.24 -0.01
N VAL A 309 13.35 5.42 -1.20
CA VAL A 309 13.15 6.74 -1.81
C VAL A 309 11.83 7.31 -1.29
N LEU A 310 11.93 8.40 -0.51
CA LEU A 310 10.80 8.97 0.22
C LEU A 310 10.19 10.21 -0.45
N GLY A 311 10.95 10.87 -1.31
CA GLY A 311 10.49 12.04 -2.05
C GLY A 311 11.16 12.18 -3.40
N ALA A 312 10.45 12.80 -4.33
CA ALA A 312 10.94 13.14 -5.65
C ALA A 312 10.29 14.44 -6.12
N VAL A 313 11.01 15.27 -6.87
CA VAL A 313 10.52 16.46 -7.53
C VAL A 313 11.28 16.68 -8.82
N LEU A 314 10.55 16.91 -9.92
CA LEU A 314 11.15 17.33 -11.19
C LEU A 314 11.41 18.84 -11.16
N ALA A 315 12.62 19.24 -11.52
CA ALA A 315 12.97 20.65 -11.61
C ALA A 315 12.21 21.34 -12.76
N PRO A 316 11.88 22.62 -12.62
CA PRO A 316 11.17 23.38 -13.66
C PRO A 316 11.87 23.41 -15.02
N ASP A 317 13.18 23.15 -15.08
CA ASP A 317 13.94 23.03 -16.31
C ASP A 317 13.66 21.76 -17.12
N ASN A 318 12.88 20.81 -16.57
CA ASN A 318 12.58 19.48 -17.14
C ASN A 318 13.82 18.62 -17.45
N LYS A 319 14.99 19.01 -16.94
CA LYS A 319 16.27 18.29 -17.13
C LYS A 319 16.74 17.58 -15.87
N HIS A 320 16.47 18.18 -14.73
CA HIS A 320 16.94 17.67 -13.45
C HIS A 320 15.79 17.07 -12.62
N LEU A 321 16.10 16.01 -11.94
CA LEU A 321 15.25 15.37 -10.95
C LEU A 321 15.96 15.42 -9.59
N LEU A 322 15.26 15.85 -8.56
CA LEU A 322 15.75 15.79 -7.19
C LEU A 322 15.00 14.70 -6.43
N THR A 323 15.75 13.92 -5.65
CA THR A 323 15.18 12.85 -4.80
C THR A 323 15.73 12.91 -3.40
N CYS A 324 14.98 12.38 -2.44
CA CYS A 324 15.46 12.20 -1.07
C CYS A 324 15.12 10.80 -0.54
N SER A 325 15.90 10.35 0.44
CA SER A 325 15.86 8.96 0.87
C SER A 325 16.05 8.80 2.38
N ARG A 326 15.67 7.63 2.87
CA ARG A 326 15.98 7.13 4.20
C ARG A 326 17.48 6.92 4.40
N ASP A 327 18.27 6.86 3.32
CA ASP A 327 19.73 6.80 3.33
C ASP A 327 20.41 8.12 3.79
N LYS A 328 19.61 9.10 4.22
CA LYS A 328 20.05 10.42 4.75
C LYS A 328 20.57 11.38 3.68
N THR A 329 20.39 11.07 2.41
CA THR A 329 20.86 11.93 1.31
C THR A 329 19.71 12.54 0.52
N ALA A 330 19.96 13.71 -0.05
CA ALA A 330 19.24 14.21 -1.21
C ALA A 330 20.17 14.19 -2.43
N LYS A 331 19.63 13.85 -3.60
CA LYS A 331 20.41 13.71 -4.84
C LYS A 331 19.80 14.51 -5.97
N VAL A 332 20.65 15.01 -6.88
CA VAL A 332 20.24 15.59 -8.15
C VAL A 332 20.67 14.67 -9.27
N TRP A 333 19.78 14.42 -10.19
CA TRP A 333 19.97 13.57 -11.37
C TRP A 333 19.83 14.41 -12.62
N ASP A 334 20.75 14.25 -13.57
CA ASP A 334 20.58 14.71 -14.93
C ASP A 334 19.87 13.60 -15.72
N LEU A 335 18.67 13.90 -16.21
CA LEU A 335 17.83 12.93 -16.92
C LEU A 335 18.37 12.57 -18.31
N ALA A 336 19.16 13.45 -18.94
CA ALA A 336 19.77 13.17 -20.23
C ALA A 336 21.00 12.27 -20.07
N LEU A 337 21.84 12.54 -19.07
CA LEU A 337 23.02 11.74 -18.74
C LEU A 337 22.66 10.44 -18.04
N LYS A 338 21.48 10.36 -17.40
CA LYS A 338 21.02 9.24 -16.58
C LYS A 338 21.91 8.97 -15.36
N GLU A 339 22.52 10.01 -14.83
CA GLU A 339 23.47 9.94 -13.74
C GLU A 339 23.12 10.87 -12.60
N SER A 340 23.56 10.51 -11.38
CA SER A 340 23.55 11.42 -10.24
C SER A 340 24.68 12.42 -10.40
N VAL A 341 24.32 13.68 -10.61
CA VAL A 341 25.30 14.78 -10.78
C VAL A 341 25.66 15.42 -9.45
N LEU A 342 24.87 15.19 -8.41
CA LEU A 342 25.13 15.76 -7.09
C LEU A 342 24.49 14.93 -5.98
N THR A 343 25.18 14.85 -4.84
CA THR A 343 24.64 14.30 -3.58
C THR A 343 24.80 15.35 -2.48
N PHE A 344 23.72 15.68 -1.79
CA PHE A 344 23.70 16.50 -0.59
C PHE A 344 23.68 15.59 0.65
N PRO A 345 24.78 15.50 1.44
CA PRO A 345 24.92 14.52 2.49
C PRO A 345 24.69 15.07 3.91
N ASP A 346 24.34 16.37 4.06
CA ASP A 346 24.40 17.06 5.36
C ASP A 346 23.28 16.68 6.34
N HIS A 347 22.33 15.83 5.93
CA HIS A 347 21.37 15.27 6.85
C HIS A 347 21.96 14.13 7.68
N GLN A 348 21.76 14.17 9.00
CA GLN A 348 22.20 13.11 9.91
C GLN A 348 21.19 11.98 10.03
N ASN A 349 19.98 12.20 9.54
CA ASN A 349 18.81 11.34 9.69
C ASN A 349 18.04 11.24 8.37
N PRO A 350 17.05 10.31 8.24
CA PRO A 350 16.21 10.15 7.06
C PRO A 350 15.61 11.47 6.56
N VAL A 351 15.60 11.64 5.24
CA VAL A 351 15.05 12.80 4.54
C VAL A 351 13.70 12.43 3.94
N PHE A 352 12.63 13.05 4.42
CA PHE A 352 11.26 12.71 4.00
C PHE A 352 10.69 13.63 2.91
N GLY A 353 11.19 14.84 2.81
CA GLY A 353 10.67 15.83 1.88
C GLY A 353 11.75 16.50 1.04
N ILE A 354 11.41 16.78 -0.21
CA ILE A 354 12.29 17.42 -1.19
C ILE A 354 11.50 18.47 -1.95
N GLY A 355 12.16 19.57 -2.32
CA GLY A 355 11.64 20.62 -3.15
C GLY A 355 12.74 21.25 -4.00
N VAL A 356 12.37 22.12 -4.93
CA VAL A 356 13.32 22.78 -5.81
C VAL A 356 12.89 24.23 -6.07
N LYS A 357 13.84 25.16 -6.12
CA LYS A 357 13.56 26.57 -6.45
C LYS A 357 13.16 26.72 -7.92
N ALA A 358 12.36 27.75 -8.23
CA ALA A 358 11.85 28.00 -9.58
C ALA A 358 12.98 28.13 -10.65
N ASP A 359 14.14 28.63 -10.24
CA ASP A 359 15.32 28.75 -11.12
C ASP A 359 16.13 27.44 -11.28
N SER A 360 15.68 26.35 -10.68
CA SER A 360 16.32 25.03 -10.65
C SER A 360 17.73 25.02 -10.01
N LYS A 361 18.17 26.10 -9.35
CA LYS A 361 19.54 26.23 -8.82
C LYS A 361 19.67 25.85 -7.35
N ALA A 362 18.59 25.84 -6.61
CA ALA A 362 18.60 25.44 -5.20
C ALA A 362 17.57 24.35 -4.93
N GLY A 363 17.98 23.36 -4.11
CA GLY A 363 17.13 22.33 -3.56
C GLY A 363 16.72 22.66 -2.12
N PHE A 364 15.58 22.12 -1.73
CA PHE A 364 15.09 22.11 -0.36
C PHE A 364 14.98 20.67 0.11
N SER A 365 15.39 20.37 1.33
CA SER A 365 15.22 19.05 1.91
C SER A 365 14.91 19.15 3.40
N ALA A 366 14.10 18.22 3.91
CA ALA A 366 13.70 18.17 5.29
C ALA A 366 13.42 16.74 5.74
N GLY A 367 13.62 16.46 7.03
CA GLY A 367 13.44 15.12 7.57
C GLY A 367 13.41 15.10 9.10
N THR A 368 13.91 14.00 9.66
CA THR A 368 13.87 13.73 11.11
C THR A 368 14.90 14.54 11.91
N ASP A 369 15.73 15.33 11.25
CA ASP A 369 16.54 16.36 11.91
C ASP A 369 15.76 17.64 12.22
N LYS A 370 14.45 17.67 11.90
CA LYS A 370 13.50 18.76 12.17
C LYS A 370 13.79 20.06 11.45
N GLN A 371 14.74 20.07 10.51
CA GLN A 371 15.21 21.27 9.80
C GLN A 371 14.77 21.26 8.35
N LEU A 372 14.31 22.42 7.87
CA LEU A 372 14.16 22.67 6.44
C LEU A 372 15.43 23.35 5.94
N ARG A 373 16.21 22.63 5.15
CA ARG A 373 17.49 23.07 4.59
C ARG A 373 17.34 23.52 3.14
N MET A 374 18.04 24.58 2.81
CA MET A 374 18.24 25.04 1.42
C MET A 374 19.71 24.83 1.04
N TRP A 375 19.95 24.22 -0.11
CA TRP A 375 21.28 23.88 -0.59
C TRP A 375 21.39 24.13 -2.09
N ASN A 376 22.64 24.30 -2.58
CA ASN A 376 22.91 24.52 -3.99
C ASN A 376 22.68 23.23 -4.77
N ALA A 377 21.70 23.20 -5.69
CA ALA A 377 21.39 22.06 -6.53
C ALA A 377 22.28 21.96 -7.76
N THR A 378 23.22 22.89 -7.90
CA THR A 378 24.26 22.92 -8.95
C THR A 378 25.65 22.99 -8.31
N GLY A 379 26.68 22.54 -9.00
CA GLY A 379 28.06 22.60 -8.50
C GLY A 379 28.34 21.64 -7.33
N GLU A 380 28.76 22.16 -6.18
CA GLU A 380 29.27 21.33 -5.07
C GLU A 380 28.21 20.83 -4.08
N GLY A 381 26.94 21.19 -4.25
CA GLY A 381 25.88 20.75 -3.35
C GLY A 381 25.94 21.29 -1.92
N LYS A 382 26.60 22.42 -1.68
CA LYS A 382 26.74 22.98 -0.33
C LYS A 382 25.45 23.53 0.22
N GLN A 383 25.24 23.39 1.53
CA GLN A 383 24.16 24.06 2.24
C GLN A 383 24.28 25.57 2.12
N ILE A 384 23.20 26.22 1.69
CA ILE A 384 23.09 27.67 1.63
C ILE A 384 22.68 28.21 3.00
N LYS A 385 21.55 27.68 3.53
CA LYS A 385 21.05 28.04 4.85
C LYS A 385 20.01 27.04 5.36
N VAL A 386 19.74 27.11 6.67
CA VAL A 386 18.54 26.51 7.27
C VAL A 386 17.43 27.56 7.23
N LEU A 387 16.29 27.23 6.62
CA LEU A 387 15.15 28.16 6.51
C LEU A 387 14.37 28.26 7.84
N GLY A 388 14.33 27.16 8.58
CA GLY A 388 13.68 27.08 9.87
C GLY A 388 13.49 25.66 10.34
N ASN A 389 12.91 25.51 11.53
CA ASN A 389 12.74 24.23 12.20
C ASN A 389 11.27 23.99 12.53
N HIS A 390 10.90 22.73 12.66
CA HIS A 390 9.72 22.26 13.36
C HIS A 390 10.07 21.78 14.78
N GLY A 391 9.06 21.59 15.62
CA GLY A 391 9.24 21.04 16.96
C GLY A 391 9.56 19.53 16.95
N ASP A 392 9.18 18.84 15.86
CA ASP A 392 9.43 17.44 15.65
C ASP A 392 9.68 17.11 14.17
N ASP A 393 9.81 15.83 13.81
CA ASP A 393 10.14 15.34 12.47
C ASP A 393 9.30 16.02 11.39
N ILE A 394 9.97 16.49 10.32
CA ILE A 394 9.29 16.98 9.13
C ILE A 394 9.00 15.78 8.22
N LEU A 395 7.72 15.57 7.94
CA LEU A 395 7.23 14.35 7.30
C LEU A 395 6.93 14.52 5.81
N LYS A 396 6.67 15.76 5.35
CA LYS A 396 6.42 16.06 3.94
C LYS A 396 6.88 17.48 3.60
N VAL A 397 7.32 17.65 2.35
CA VAL A 397 7.49 18.95 1.70
C VAL A 397 6.62 18.94 0.46
N VAL A 398 5.77 19.94 0.30
CA VAL A 398 4.88 20.12 -0.85
C VAL A 398 5.11 21.50 -1.42
N GLN A 399 5.27 21.61 -2.72
CA GLN A 399 5.50 22.85 -3.42
C GLN A 399 4.40 23.10 -4.44
N HIS A 400 3.93 24.34 -4.53
CA HIS A 400 3.02 24.73 -5.60
C HIS A 400 3.78 24.74 -6.94
N PRO A 401 3.20 24.20 -8.02
CA PRO A 401 3.94 24.03 -9.29
C PRO A 401 4.38 25.35 -9.94
N THR A 402 3.67 26.45 -9.71
CA THR A 402 3.91 27.73 -10.38
C THR A 402 4.00 28.93 -9.44
N LEU A 403 3.40 28.86 -8.25
CA LEU A 403 3.42 29.97 -7.29
C LEU A 403 4.53 29.78 -6.26
N PRO A 404 5.11 30.87 -5.71
CA PRO A 404 6.18 30.78 -4.71
C PRO A 404 5.64 30.38 -3.33
N ILE A 405 5.00 29.23 -3.23
CA ILE A 405 4.41 28.69 -2.02
C ILE A 405 4.94 27.28 -1.82
N MET A 406 5.50 27.01 -0.66
CA MET A 406 5.94 25.71 -0.21
C MET A 406 5.37 25.43 1.18
N VAL A 407 5.05 24.18 1.47
CA VAL A 407 4.46 23.76 2.73
C VAL A 407 5.26 22.59 3.29
N THR A 408 5.49 22.61 4.61
CA THR A 408 6.04 21.48 5.36
C THR A 408 5.04 20.98 6.38
N THR A 409 4.95 19.67 6.54
CA THR A 409 4.15 19.01 7.59
C THR A 409 5.04 18.33 8.60
N SER A 410 4.58 18.20 9.84
CA SER A 410 5.41 17.66 10.90
C SER A 410 4.63 16.79 11.89
N ALA A 411 5.39 15.93 12.58
CA ALA A 411 4.95 15.19 13.74
C ALA A 411 4.64 16.12 14.94
N ASP A 412 5.08 17.39 14.90
CA ASP A 412 4.72 18.42 15.89
C ASP A 412 3.26 18.92 15.76
N LYS A 413 2.46 18.31 14.86
CA LYS A 413 1.04 18.61 14.60
C LYS A 413 0.81 19.97 13.93
N THR A 414 1.86 20.55 13.36
CA THR A 414 1.78 21.83 12.65
C THR A 414 2.08 21.69 11.17
N VAL A 415 1.59 22.66 10.43
CA VAL A 415 1.92 22.86 9.01
C VAL A 415 2.51 24.25 8.87
N LYS A 416 3.70 24.38 8.26
CA LYS A 416 4.31 25.67 8.01
C LYS A 416 4.28 26.00 6.52
N VAL A 417 3.96 27.27 6.24
CA VAL A 417 3.95 27.80 4.87
C VAL A 417 5.17 28.70 4.69
N TRP A 418 5.87 28.50 3.58
CA TRP A 418 7.12 29.17 3.26
C TRP A 418 7.04 29.81 1.87
N ASN A 419 7.77 30.88 1.69
CA ASN A 419 8.10 31.38 0.36
C ASN A 419 9.45 30.77 -0.08
N PRO A 420 9.50 29.88 -1.06
CA PRO A 420 10.74 29.23 -1.48
C PRO A 420 11.74 30.21 -2.15
N GLU A 421 11.28 31.33 -2.70
CA GLU A 421 12.17 32.30 -3.35
C GLU A 421 12.97 33.12 -2.34
N SER A 422 12.31 33.63 -1.30
CA SER A 422 12.96 34.41 -0.23
C SER A 422 13.48 33.51 0.91
N GLY A 423 12.90 32.33 1.05
CA GLY A 423 13.10 31.43 2.19
C GLY A 423 12.42 31.89 3.46
N ALA A 424 11.46 32.82 3.38
CA ALA A 424 10.74 33.34 4.53
C ALA A 424 9.63 32.37 4.97
N ALA A 425 9.49 32.19 6.30
CA ALA A 425 8.30 31.56 6.88
C ALA A 425 7.14 32.55 6.80
N LEU A 426 6.04 32.14 6.17
CA LEU A 426 4.85 32.98 5.99
C LEU A 426 3.82 32.75 7.10
N LYS A 427 3.54 31.48 7.42
CA LYS A 427 2.52 31.08 8.40
C LYS A 427 2.90 29.77 9.10
N THR A 428 2.40 29.63 10.33
CA THR A 428 2.30 28.35 11.04
C THR A 428 0.82 28.05 11.25
N LEU A 429 0.36 26.96 10.64
CA LEU A 429 -1.03 26.50 10.72
C LEU A 429 -1.11 25.44 11.80
N THR A 430 -2.06 25.57 12.69
CA THR A 430 -2.22 24.73 13.88
C THR A 430 -3.62 24.15 13.98
N GLY A 431 -3.82 23.30 14.96
CA GLY A 431 -5.13 22.78 15.32
C GLY A 431 -5.34 21.29 15.03
N LEU A 432 -4.49 20.65 14.23
CA LEU A 432 -4.49 19.17 14.12
C LEU A 432 -4.10 18.53 15.45
N ASN A 433 -4.67 17.36 15.74
CA ASN A 433 -4.49 16.69 17.02
C ASN A 433 -3.38 15.65 17.02
N ASP A 434 -2.90 15.26 15.83
CA ASP A 434 -1.89 14.21 15.68
C ASP A 434 -0.91 14.53 14.54
N HIS A 435 0.05 13.61 14.28
CA HIS A 435 1.09 13.72 13.26
C HIS A 435 0.50 13.98 11.87
N VAL A 436 1.09 14.93 11.16
CA VAL A 436 0.61 15.38 9.84
C VAL A 436 1.46 14.75 8.74
N PHE A 437 0.92 13.75 8.04
CA PHE A 437 1.66 13.01 7.01
C PHE A 437 1.48 13.57 5.60
N ALA A 438 0.39 14.28 5.35
CA ALA A 438 0.06 14.75 4.01
C ALA A 438 -0.42 16.19 4.01
N ALA A 439 -0.06 16.93 2.95
CA ALA A 439 -0.60 18.25 2.67
C ALA A 439 -0.76 18.47 1.17
N ALA A 440 -1.61 19.43 0.83
CA ALA A 440 -1.78 19.94 -0.54
C ALA A 440 -2.02 21.45 -0.50
N ILE A 441 -1.60 22.12 -1.56
CA ILE A 441 -1.86 23.54 -1.81
C ILE A 441 -2.94 23.62 -2.89
N SER A 442 -3.94 24.46 -2.72
CA SER A 442 -4.98 24.65 -3.73
C SER A 442 -4.39 25.22 -5.03
N PRO A 443 -4.97 24.92 -6.21
CA PRO A 443 -4.44 25.40 -7.51
C PRO A 443 -4.34 26.91 -7.63
N ASP A 444 -5.16 27.68 -6.89
CA ASP A 444 -5.11 29.14 -6.84
C ASP A 444 -4.14 29.69 -5.79
N GLY A 445 -3.46 28.81 -5.04
CA GLY A 445 -2.52 29.18 -4.00
C GLY A 445 -3.13 29.84 -2.76
N LYS A 446 -4.45 29.78 -2.56
CA LYS A 446 -5.11 30.46 -1.44
C LYS A 446 -5.32 29.59 -0.22
N GLN A 447 -5.36 28.27 -0.39
CA GLN A 447 -5.64 27.32 0.68
C GLN A 447 -4.55 26.25 0.80
N VAL A 448 -4.40 25.75 2.01
CA VAL A 448 -3.65 24.53 2.34
C VAL A 448 -4.61 23.54 2.99
N ALA A 449 -4.62 22.32 2.51
CA ALA A 449 -5.24 21.21 3.19
C ALA A 449 -4.15 20.28 3.75
N ALA A 450 -4.37 19.73 4.95
CA ALA A 450 -3.49 18.73 5.51
C ALA A 450 -4.26 17.71 6.35
N GLY A 451 -3.67 16.51 6.48
CA GLY A 451 -4.24 15.42 7.25
C GLY A 451 -3.17 14.45 7.74
N GLY A 452 -3.54 13.58 8.66
CA GLY A 452 -2.55 12.73 9.30
C GLY A 452 -3.11 11.45 9.93
N TYR A 453 -2.56 11.13 11.09
CA TYR A 453 -2.72 9.84 11.74
C TYR A 453 -4.16 9.53 12.19
N ASP A 454 -4.87 10.54 12.66
CA ASP A 454 -6.23 10.42 13.22
C ASP A 454 -7.36 10.54 12.17
N GLY A 455 -7.01 10.63 10.88
CA GLY A 455 -7.97 10.79 9.78
C GLY A 455 -8.61 12.16 9.71
N GLU A 456 -8.22 13.12 10.58
CA GLU A 456 -8.68 14.49 10.50
C GLU A 456 -8.03 15.22 9.32
N VAL A 457 -8.84 15.96 8.57
CA VAL A 457 -8.40 16.87 7.51
C VAL A 457 -8.80 18.29 7.92
N ARG A 458 -7.87 19.20 7.79
CA ARG A 458 -8.14 20.64 7.91
C ARG A 458 -7.75 21.37 6.65
N VAL A 459 -8.54 22.36 6.33
CA VAL A 459 -8.29 23.32 5.25
C VAL A 459 -8.15 24.70 5.88
N TRP A 460 -7.05 25.38 5.60
CA TRP A 460 -6.79 26.76 6.06
C TRP A 460 -6.69 27.72 4.89
N ASN A 461 -7.07 28.95 5.11
CA ASN A 461 -6.73 30.05 4.21
C ASN A 461 -5.31 30.52 4.51
N ILE A 462 -4.46 30.63 3.49
CA ILE A 462 -3.05 31.05 3.65
C ILE A 462 -2.95 32.49 4.11
N ALA A 463 -3.83 33.36 3.62
CA ALA A 463 -3.75 34.78 3.88
C ALA A 463 -3.82 35.13 5.39
N ASP A 464 -4.77 34.56 6.10
CA ASP A 464 -5.01 34.82 7.53
C ASP A 464 -4.56 33.68 8.45
N GLY A 465 -4.38 32.46 7.90
CA GLY A 465 -4.07 31.24 8.64
C GLY A 465 -5.28 30.63 9.37
N MET A 466 -6.49 31.12 9.09
CA MET A 466 -7.71 30.63 9.73
C MET A 466 -8.17 29.31 9.11
N VAL A 467 -8.75 28.45 9.94
CA VAL A 467 -9.38 27.20 9.50
C VAL A 467 -10.65 27.52 8.74
N ALA A 468 -10.66 27.20 7.45
CA ALA A 468 -11.84 27.31 6.60
C ALA A 468 -12.78 26.10 6.81
N LYS A 469 -12.20 24.89 6.99
CA LYS A 469 -12.97 23.65 7.21
C LYS A 469 -12.14 22.61 7.95
N GLY A 470 -12.80 21.81 8.80
CA GLY A 470 -12.28 20.57 9.39
C GLY A 470 -13.30 19.46 9.25
N PHE A 471 -12.83 18.23 8.96
CA PHE A 471 -13.66 17.03 8.89
C PHE A 471 -12.81 15.77 9.03
N ASN A 472 -13.41 14.61 9.39
CA ASN A 472 -12.72 13.34 9.36
C ASN A 472 -12.94 12.67 8.00
N ALA A 473 -11.86 12.25 7.33
CA ALA A 473 -11.90 11.68 5.99
C ALA A 473 -12.11 10.15 5.96
N SER A 474 -12.61 9.58 7.05
CA SER A 474 -12.95 8.16 7.15
C SER A 474 -14.46 7.98 6.95
N PRO A 475 -14.94 7.44 5.82
CA PRO A 475 -16.36 7.34 5.54
C PRO A 475 -17.16 6.66 6.66
N GLY A 476 -18.18 7.38 7.17
CA GLY A 476 -19.07 6.85 8.20
C GLY A 476 -18.47 6.68 9.61
N TYR A 477 -17.22 7.05 9.81
CA TYR A 477 -16.60 7.07 11.16
C TYR A 477 -17.25 8.16 12.01
N VAL A 478 -17.60 7.80 13.23
CA VAL A 478 -18.10 8.73 14.25
C VAL A 478 -17.12 8.68 15.43
N PRO A 479 -16.43 9.78 15.73
CA PRO A 479 -15.55 9.83 16.89
C PRO A 479 -16.31 9.47 18.18
N PRO A 480 -15.71 8.74 19.12
CA PRO A 480 -16.33 8.51 20.42
C PRO A 480 -16.58 9.85 21.09
N MET A 481 -17.75 9.96 21.75
CA MET A 481 -18.04 11.16 22.54
C MET A 481 -16.94 11.34 23.59
N PRO A 482 -16.45 12.57 23.83
CA PRO A 482 -15.48 12.83 24.89
C PRO A 482 -16.09 12.38 26.23
N VAL A 483 -15.36 11.50 26.92
CA VAL A 483 -15.74 11.11 28.29
C VAL A 483 -15.64 12.36 29.14
N VAL A 484 -16.79 12.92 29.51
CA VAL A 484 -16.85 13.99 30.50
C VAL A 484 -16.49 13.38 31.83
N GLU A 485 -15.24 13.55 32.26
CA GLU A 485 -14.88 13.15 33.62
C GLU A 485 -15.78 13.92 34.60
N PRO A 486 -16.43 13.22 35.55
CA PRO A 486 -17.22 13.89 36.57
C PRO A 486 -16.29 14.79 37.36
N LYS A 487 -16.60 16.09 37.39
CA LYS A 487 -15.88 17.04 38.26
C LYS A 487 -15.81 16.45 39.65
N LYS A 488 -14.60 16.10 40.11
CA LYS A 488 -14.37 15.77 41.51
C LYS A 488 -14.88 16.93 42.34
N LYS A 489 -15.91 16.66 43.16
CA LYS A 489 -16.42 17.60 44.17
C LYS A 489 -15.39 17.76 45.28
#